data_c42535fe213b4537602b044157566d25
#
_entry.id   c42535fe213b4537602b044157566d25
#
_cell.length_a   1.000
_cell.length_b   1.000
_cell.length_c   1.000
_cell.angle_alpha   90.00
_cell.angle_beta   90.00
_cell.angle_gamma   90.00
#
_symmetry.space_group_name_H-M   'P 1'
#
loop_
_entity.id
_entity.type
_entity.pdbx_description
1 polymer ?
#
loop_
_entity_poly.entity_id
_entity_poly.type
_entity_poly.pdbx_seq_one_letter_code
_entity_poly.pdbx_strand_id
1 'polypeptide(L)'
;MPVARVVGASLPFVPSLIQLQAEIDSSAIQQRLLALEDPISTLHPDIRAVSEKLYRELAATGNAKIRFDDAFYTQYSRPLAILEAQRFITGTHAFGTKYADGLWVQDPKYVVYLCALYEDQSKMDGLVQLMENCTTGQWLRGEDIASDLHLPLPVIKALFQLYEARGLGNFSKETGAVNYLCRA
;
A
#
# COMPACT_ATOMS: atom_id res chain seq x y z
N MET A 1 -4.19 32.66 23.92
CA MET A 1 -4.31 32.88 22.46
C MET A 1 -4.61 31.54 21.83
N PRO A 2 -5.77 31.35 21.17
CA PRO A 2 -6.07 30.07 20.53
C PRO A 2 -5.31 29.97 19.21
N VAL A 3 -4.49 28.95 19.07
CA VAL A 3 -3.87 28.59 17.81
C VAL A 3 -4.98 28.13 16.88
N ALA A 4 -5.16 28.86 15.80
CA ALA A 4 -6.12 28.56 14.76
C ALA A 4 -5.80 27.15 14.18
N ARG A 5 -6.71 26.21 14.41
CA ARG A 5 -6.80 24.98 13.62
C ARG A 5 -7.10 25.41 12.19
N VAL A 6 -6.12 25.36 11.34
CA VAL A 6 -6.33 25.45 9.90
C VAL A 6 -7.12 24.22 9.49
N VAL A 7 -8.36 24.48 9.17
CA VAL A 7 -9.32 23.52 8.70
C VAL A 7 -8.93 23.12 7.28
N GLY A 8 -8.27 21.98 7.18
CA GLY A 8 -8.24 21.19 5.95
C GLY A 8 -9.51 20.33 5.86
N ALA A 9 -10.67 20.98 6.02
CA ALA A 9 -11.94 20.27 6.08
C ALA A 9 -12.67 20.34 4.74
N SER A 10 -12.09 19.76 3.70
CA SER A 10 -12.82 19.67 2.41
C SER A 10 -12.57 18.37 1.61
N LEU A 11 -11.93 17.38 2.19
CA LEU A 11 -11.84 16.06 1.58
C LEU A 11 -12.46 15.03 2.54
N PRO A 12 -13.60 14.41 2.20
CA PRO A 12 -14.24 13.39 3.04
C PRO A 12 -13.33 12.16 3.28
N PHE A 13 -12.30 12.03 2.48
CA PHE A 13 -11.29 10.99 2.55
C PHE A 13 -10.27 11.19 3.69
N VAL A 14 -9.93 12.43 4.00
CA VAL A 14 -8.94 12.77 5.03
C VAL A 14 -9.34 12.22 6.41
N PRO A 15 -10.63 12.29 6.84
CA PRO A 15 -11.04 11.69 8.11
C PRO A 15 -10.91 10.17 8.15
N SER A 16 -11.25 9.46 7.07
CA SER A 16 -11.19 8.00 7.03
C SER A 16 -9.76 7.49 6.97
N LEU A 17 -8.87 8.14 6.24
CA LEU A 17 -7.42 7.84 6.28
C LEU A 17 -6.80 8.27 7.61
N ILE A 18 -7.23 9.39 8.19
CA ILE A 18 -6.79 9.84 9.51
C ILE A 18 -7.36 8.93 10.61
N GLN A 19 -8.60 8.44 10.48
CA GLN A 19 -9.14 7.38 11.34
C GLN A 19 -8.41 6.07 11.11
N LEU A 20 -8.13 5.70 9.87
CA LEU A 20 -7.24 4.60 9.51
C LEU A 20 -5.84 4.77 10.12
N GLN A 21 -5.32 5.96 10.16
CA GLN A 21 -4.07 6.30 10.83
C GLN A 21 -4.18 6.29 12.36
N ALA A 22 -5.30 6.73 12.93
CA ALA A 22 -5.47 6.86 14.38
C ALA A 22 -5.82 5.54 15.08
N GLU A 23 -6.52 4.63 14.37
CA GLU A 23 -6.95 3.33 14.92
C GLU A 23 -5.95 2.20 14.66
N ILE A 24 -5.06 2.36 13.69
CA ILE A 24 -3.92 1.48 13.51
C ILE A 24 -2.87 1.96 14.49
N ASP A 25 -2.71 1.20 15.58
CA ASP A 25 -1.78 1.42 16.70
C ASP A 25 -0.59 2.27 16.28
N SER A 26 -0.73 3.55 16.61
CA SER A 26 -0.34 4.65 15.73
C SER A 26 1.16 4.92 15.70
N SER A 27 1.92 4.35 16.64
CA SER A 27 3.32 4.77 16.75
C SER A 27 4.22 4.18 15.67
N ALA A 28 4.10 2.89 15.38
CA ALA A 28 5.03 2.24 14.44
C ALA A 28 4.72 2.57 12.98
N ILE A 29 3.46 2.82 12.63
CA ILE A 29 3.05 3.09 11.25
C ILE A 29 3.13 4.56 10.92
N GLN A 30 2.70 5.43 11.82
CA GLN A 30 2.96 6.86 11.68
C GLN A 30 4.46 7.13 11.63
N GLN A 31 5.25 6.49 12.47
CA GLN A 31 6.72 6.59 12.36
C GLN A 31 7.23 6.04 11.04
N ARG A 32 6.64 4.97 10.49
CA ARG A 32 7.03 4.40 9.20
C ARG A 32 6.55 5.24 8.02
N LEU A 33 5.35 5.83 8.09
CA LEU A 33 4.83 6.76 7.09
C LEU A 33 5.54 8.11 7.19
N LEU A 34 5.75 8.65 8.40
CA LEU A 34 6.53 9.86 8.62
C LEU A 34 8.00 9.63 8.26
N ALA A 35 8.53 8.43 8.51
CA ALA A 35 9.83 8.02 8.00
C ALA A 35 9.88 7.96 6.47
N LEU A 36 8.76 7.77 5.80
CA LEU A 36 8.65 7.82 4.33
C LEU A 36 8.38 9.23 3.79
N GLU A 37 7.72 10.12 4.53
CA GLU A 37 7.40 11.48 4.06
C GLU A 37 8.55 12.47 4.19
N ASP A 38 9.26 12.50 5.29
CA ASP A 38 10.27 13.53 5.56
C ASP A 38 11.71 13.00 5.63
N PRO A 39 12.03 11.95 6.36
CA PRO A 39 13.39 11.41 6.36
C PRO A 39 13.75 10.60 5.12
N ILE A 40 12.83 10.33 4.20
CA ILE A 40 13.18 9.69 2.92
C ILE A 40 14.30 10.47 2.23
N SER A 41 14.16 11.79 2.16
CA SER A 41 15.21 12.64 1.60
C SER A 41 16.49 12.66 2.47
N THR A 42 16.37 12.42 3.77
CA THR A 42 17.50 12.38 4.71
C THR A 42 18.12 11.00 4.83
N LEU A 43 17.34 9.92 4.66
CA LEU A 43 17.84 8.54 4.69
C LEU A 43 18.53 8.16 3.37
N HIS A 44 17.90 8.45 2.25
CA HIS A 44 18.46 8.28 0.91
C HIS A 44 17.60 9.00 -0.13
N PRO A 45 18.18 9.86 -0.98
CA PRO A 45 17.43 10.65 -1.96
C PRO A 45 16.69 9.77 -3.00
N ASP A 46 17.22 8.56 -3.27
CA ASP A 46 16.66 7.67 -4.30
C ASP A 46 15.50 6.78 -3.82
N ILE A 47 15.15 6.78 -2.52
CA ILE A 47 14.02 5.95 -2.03
C ILE A 47 12.73 6.30 -2.75
N ARG A 48 12.49 7.58 -2.99
CA ARG A 48 11.28 8.04 -3.69
C ARG A 48 11.25 7.52 -5.13
N ALA A 49 12.37 7.59 -5.82
CA ALA A 49 12.50 7.08 -7.19
C ALA A 49 12.33 5.55 -7.25
N VAL A 50 12.86 4.83 -6.27
CA VAL A 50 12.66 3.37 -6.15
C VAL A 50 11.20 3.04 -5.88
N SER A 51 10.57 3.72 -4.93
CA SER A 51 9.16 3.53 -4.58
C SER A 51 8.23 3.74 -5.78
N GLU A 52 8.50 4.77 -6.59
CA GLU A 52 7.76 5.03 -7.83
C GLU A 52 7.93 3.88 -8.83
N LYS A 53 9.16 3.39 -9.02
CA LYS A 53 9.41 2.25 -9.92
C LYS A 53 8.74 0.97 -9.42
N LEU A 54 8.80 0.69 -8.12
CA LEU A 54 8.10 -0.44 -7.51
C LEU A 54 6.59 -0.35 -7.76
N TYR A 55 5.99 0.82 -7.56
CA TYR A 55 4.57 1.00 -7.80
C TYR A 55 4.19 0.84 -9.27
N ARG A 56 4.95 1.43 -10.18
CA ARG A 56 4.70 1.30 -11.63
C ARG A 56 4.74 -0.14 -12.10
N GLU A 57 5.70 -0.93 -11.63
CA GLU A 57 5.79 -2.35 -11.96
C GLU A 57 4.65 -3.16 -11.32
N LEU A 58 4.28 -2.85 -10.08
CA LEU A 58 3.14 -3.45 -9.41
C LEU A 58 1.84 -3.15 -10.18
N ALA A 59 1.67 -1.92 -10.66
CA ALA A 59 0.51 -1.51 -11.45
C ALA A 59 0.50 -2.18 -12.84
N ALA A 60 1.66 -2.26 -13.49
CA ALA A 60 1.77 -2.84 -14.83
C ALA A 60 1.58 -4.37 -14.84
N THR A 61 2.10 -5.06 -13.83
CA THR A 61 2.07 -6.53 -13.78
C THR A 61 0.85 -7.08 -13.03
N GLY A 62 0.21 -6.29 -12.19
CA GLY A 62 -0.83 -6.75 -11.28
C GLY A 62 -0.33 -7.72 -10.20
N ASN A 63 0.99 -7.83 -10.01
CA ASN A 63 1.62 -8.75 -9.09
C ASN A 63 2.38 -8.02 -7.98
N ALA A 64 2.27 -8.53 -6.76
CA ALA A 64 3.09 -8.06 -5.64
C ALA A 64 4.55 -8.53 -5.74
N LYS A 65 4.84 -9.56 -6.51
CA LYS A 65 6.20 -10.02 -6.81
C LYS A 65 6.69 -9.39 -8.10
N ILE A 66 7.71 -8.54 -7.98
CA ILE A 66 8.25 -7.72 -9.05
C ILE A 66 9.69 -8.17 -9.32
N ARG A 67 10.08 -8.14 -10.58
CA ARG A 67 11.45 -8.41 -11.01
C ARG A 67 12.02 -7.23 -11.75
N PHE A 68 13.27 -6.94 -11.47
CA PHE A 68 14.06 -5.94 -12.17
C PHE A 68 15.34 -6.57 -12.70
N ASP A 69 16.05 -5.84 -13.55
CA ASP A 69 17.36 -6.25 -14.03
C ASP A 69 18.47 -6.00 -12.98
N ASP A 70 19.64 -6.55 -13.22
CA ASP A 70 20.79 -6.40 -12.33
C ASP A 70 21.27 -4.95 -12.23
N ALA A 71 21.03 -4.14 -13.25
CA ALA A 71 21.37 -2.72 -13.24
C ALA A 71 20.55 -1.96 -12.19
N PHE A 72 19.25 -2.26 -12.11
CA PHE A 72 18.37 -1.70 -11.08
C PHE A 72 18.84 -2.06 -9.66
N TYR A 73 19.14 -3.34 -9.40
CA TYR A 73 19.64 -3.79 -8.08
C TYR A 73 20.98 -3.17 -7.72
N THR A 74 21.87 -3.00 -8.70
CA THR A 74 23.16 -2.34 -8.50
C THR A 74 22.99 -0.87 -8.16
N GLN A 75 22.17 -0.16 -8.94
CA GLN A 75 21.93 1.26 -8.79
C GLN A 75 21.23 1.59 -7.47
N TYR A 76 20.23 0.79 -7.09
CA TYR A 76 19.35 1.07 -5.95
C TYR A 76 19.59 0.17 -4.74
N SER A 77 20.78 -0.44 -4.63
CA SER A 77 21.09 -1.39 -3.55
C SER A 77 20.88 -0.82 -2.15
N ARG A 78 21.26 0.44 -1.92
CA ARG A 78 21.07 1.11 -0.62
C ARG A 78 19.61 1.40 -0.28
N PRO A 79 18.85 2.11 -1.12
CA PRO A 79 17.43 2.35 -0.83
C PRO A 79 16.61 1.07 -0.72
N LEU A 80 16.92 0.03 -1.51
CA LEU A 80 16.28 -1.28 -1.38
C LEU A 80 16.57 -1.92 -0.01
N ALA A 81 17.81 -1.89 0.45
CA ALA A 81 18.16 -2.40 1.78
C ALA A 81 17.44 -1.64 2.92
N ILE A 82 17.24 -0.33 2.77
CA ILE A 82 16.47 0.47 3.73
C ILE A 82 15.00 0.03 3.74
N LEU A 83 14.37 -0.11 2.56
CA LEU A 83 12.97 -0.54 2.45
C LEU A 83 12.79 -1.97 2.99
N GLU A 84 13.77 -2.85 2.79
CA GLU A 84 13.76 -4.21 3.31
C GLU A 84 13.95 -4.24 4.84
N ALA A 85 14.86 -3.45 5.38
CA ALA A 85 15.06 -3.29 6.83
C ALA A 85 13.78 -2.78 7.52
N GLN A 86 13.01 -1.94 6.85
CA GLN A 86 11.70 -1.46 7.31
C GLN A 86 10.56 -2.46 7.05
N ARG A 87 10.85 -3.61 6.42
CA ARG A 87 9.88 -4.67 6.05
C ARG A 87 8.78 -4.22 5.09
N PHE A 88 9.01 -3.16 4.32
CA PHE A 88 8.09 -2.74 3.26
C PHE A 88 8.15 -3.65 2.05
N ILE A 89 9.35 -4.19 1.79
CA ILE A 89 9.63 -5.15 0.75
C ILE A 89 10.40 -6.33 1.31
N THR A 90 10.41 -7.44 0.59
CA THR A 90 11.26 -8.60 0.90
C THR A 90 11.93 -9.09 -0.38
N GLY A 91 13.25 -9.16 -0.39
CA GLY A 91 14.01 -9.77 -1.48
C GLY A 91 13.84 -11.29 -1.49
N THR A 92 13.56 -11.85 -2.66
CA THR A 92 13.59 -13.31 -2.86
C THR A 92 14.89 -13.68 -3.57
N HIS A 93 15.70 -14.52 -2.94
CA HIS A 93 16.97 -14.95 -3.49
C HIS A 93 16.88 -16.39 -4.01
N ALA A 94 17.26 -16.61 -5.25
CA ALA A 94 17.55 -17.94 -5.74
C ALA A 94 18.96 -18.35 -5.28
N PHE A 95 19.17 -19.64 -5.07
CA PHE A 95 20.48 -20.15 -4.67
C PHE A 95 21.54 -19.78 -5.71
N GLY A 96 22.63 -19.16 -5.26
CA GLY A 96 23.74 -18.77 -6.12
C GLY A 96 23.58 -17.45 -6.89
N THR A 97 22.50 -16.70 -6.70
CA THR A 97 22.34 -15.38 -7.32
C THR A 97 22.96 -14.27 -6.46
N LYS A 98 23.59 -13.30 -7.12
CA LYS A 98 24.16 -12.11 -6.47
C LYS A 98 23.08 -11.14 -5.97
N TYR A 99 22.00 -11.02 -6.72
CA TYR A 99 20.90 -10.12 -6.44
C TYR A 99 19.62 -10.91 -6.16
N ALA A 100 18.62 -10.24 -5.64
CA ALA A 100 17.30 -10.82 -5.45
C ALA A 100 16.72 -11.29 -6.79
N ASP A 101 16.13 -12.49 -6.83
CA ASP A 101 15.38 -13.01 -7.99
C ASP A 101 14.04 -12.27 -8.17
N GLY A 102 13.64 -11.50 -7.18
CA GLY A 102 12.49 -10.64 -7.19
C GLY A 102 12.32 -9.92 -5.85
N LEU A 103 11.51 -8.89 -5.88
CA LEU A 103 11.10 -8.12 -4.71
C LEU A 103 9.62 -8.37 -4.45
N TRP A 104 9.28 -8.73 -3.23
CA TRP A 104 7.89 -8.80 -2.78
C TRP A 104 7.51 -7.49 -2.09
N VAL A 105 6.53 -6.78 -2.66
CA VAL A 105 5.89 -5.64 -2.03
C VAL A 105 4.65 -6.16 -1.30
N GLN A 106 4.83 -6.62 -0.06
CA GLN A 106 3.76 -7.34 0.66
C GLN A 106 3.19 -6.58 1.87
N ASP A 107 3.85 -5.55 2.35
CA ASP A 107 3.27 -4.77 3.43
C ASP A 107 2.01 -4.03 2.92
N PRO A 108 0.79 -4.38 3.40
CA PRO A 108 -0.43 -3.81 2.85
C PRO A 108 -0.51 -2.29 3.00
N LYS A 109 0.12 -1.75 4.04
CA LYS A 109 0.13 -0.31 4.31
C LYS A 109 1.04 0.40 3.33
N TYR A 110 2.19 -0.20 3.03
CA TYR A 110 3.11 0.34 2.04
C TYR A 110 2.48 0.33 0.64
N VAL A 111 1.79 -0.73 0.26
CA VAL A 111 1.08 -0.81 -1.04
C VAL A 111 0.01 0.29 -1.15
N VAL A 112 -0.83 0.47 -0.12
CA VAL A 112 -1.86 1.53 -0.10
C VAL A 112 -1.22 2.92 -0.11
N TYR A 113 -0.13 3.12 0.63
CA TYR A 113 0.63 4.36 0.63
C TYR A 113 1.19 4.69 -0.77
N LEU A 114 1.80 3.72 -1.45
CA LEU A 114 2.29 3.91 -2.82
C LEU A 114 1.16 4.29 -3.77
N CYS A 115 0.00 3.64 -3.65
CA CYS A 115 -1.17 3.99 -4.45
C CYS A 115 -1.61 5.44 -4.20
N ALA A 116 -1.68 5.87 -2.93
CA ALA A 116 -2.03 7.24 -2.57
C ALA A 116 -1.04 8.30 -3.08
N LEU A 117 0.24 7.92 -3.29
CA LEU A 117 1.26 8.83 -3.83
C LEU A 117 1.24 8.95 -5.35
N TYR A 118 0.92 7.88 -6.05
CA TYR A 118 1.17 7.77 -7.49
C TYR A 118 -0.08 7.58 -8.33
N GLU A 119 -1.25 7.35 -7.71
CA GLU A 119 -2.54 7.29 -8.40
C GLU A 119 -3.36 8.55 -8.18
N ASP A 120 -4.42 8.68 -8.99
CA ASP A 120 -5.40 9.73 -8.83
C ASP A 120 -6.16 9.53 -7.51
N GLN A 121 -6.25 10.58 -6.71
CA GLN A 121 -6.94 10.57 -5.43
C GLN A 121 -8.40 10.10 -5.56
N SER A 122 -9.07 10.43 -6.65
CA SER A 122 -10.46 10.03 -6.90
C SER A 122 -10.66 8.52 -6.92
N LYS A 123 -9.66 7.75 -7.37
CA LYS A 123 -9.71 6.28 -7.38
C LYS A 123 -9.66 5.72 -5.96
N MET A 124 -8.81 6.30 -5.11
CA MET A 124 -8.72 5.92 -3.71
C MET A 124 -9.98 6.30 -2.93
N ASP A 125 -10.53 7.48 -3.19
CA ASP A 125 -11.79 7.93 -2.61
C ASP A 125 -12.93 6.96 -2.99
N GLY A 126 -13.01 6.57 -4.26
CA GLY A 126 -13.98 5.59 -4.74
C GLY A 126 -13.85 4.23 -4.03
N LEU A 127 -12.61 3.76 -3.85
CA LEU A 127 -12.34 2.50 -3.16
C LEU A 127 -12.75 2.56 -1.67
N VAL A 128 -12.44 3.65 -0.98
CA VAL A 128 -12.82 3.84 0.42
C VAL A 128 -14.33 3.95 0.56
N GLN A 129 -15.00 4.73 -0.28
CA GLN A 129 -16.46 4.83 -0.27
C GLN A 129 -17.16 3.48 -0.49
N LEU A 130 -16.60 2.65 -1.39
CA LEU A 130 -17.11 1.30 -1.61
C LEU A 130 -17.00 0.44 -0.35
N MET A 131 -15.88 0.53 0.37
CA MET A 131 -15.67 -0.20 1.62
C MET A 131 -16.58 0.33 2.75
N GLU A 132 -16.74 1.64 2.87
CA GLU A 132 -17.60 2.27 3.89
C GLU A 132 -19.10 2.00 3.67
N ASN A 133 -19.52 1.88 2.41
CA ASN A 133 -20.90 1.58 2.04
C ASN A 133 -21.20 0.06 2.00
N CYS A 134 -20.23 -0.78 2.31
CA CYS A 134 -20.39 -2.21 2.27
C CYS A 134 -21.34 -2.69 3.38
N THR A 135 -22.34 -3.45 3.01
CA THR A 135 -23.33 -3.98 3.96
C THR A 135 -22.89 -5.33 4.53
N THR A 136 -23.26 -5.60 5.78
CA THR A 136 -22.97 -6.90 6.42
C THR A 136 -23.45 -8.07 5.58
N GLY A 137 -22.57 -9.03 5.35
CA GLY A 137 -22.84 -10.22 4.52
C GLY A 137 -22.66 -10.01 3.03
N GLN A 138 -22.33 -8.81 2.59
CA GLN A 138 -22.01 -8.53 1.19
C GLN A 138 -20.63 -9.07 0.84
N TRP A 139 -20.54 -9.75 -0.31
CA TRP A 139 -19.28 -10.15 -0.91
C TRP A 139 -18.80 -9.08 -1.90
N LEU A 140 -17.55 -8.69 -1.76
CA LEU A 140 -16.83 -7.84 -2.71
C LEU A 140 -15.81 -8.68 -3.45
N ARG A 141 -15.80 -8.58 -4.78
CA ARG A 141 -14.81 -9.24 -5.64
C ARG A 141 -13.73 -8.24 -6.03
N GLY A 142 -12.50 -8.54 -5.68
CA GLY A 142 -11.40 -7.62 -5.91
C GLY A 142 -11.11 -7.37 -7.39
N GLU A 143 -11.30 -8.37 -8.24
CA GLU A 143 -11.13 -8.26 -9.68
C GLU A 143 -12.12 -7.29 -10.32
N ASP A 144 -13.38 -7.33 -9.89
CA ASP A 144 -14.42 -6.43 -10.38
C ASP A 144 -14.09 -4.97 -9.97
N ILE A 145 -13.74 -4.78 -8.69
CA ILE A 145 -13.35 -3.45 -8.16
C ILE A 145 -12.09 -2.92 -8.86
N ALA A 146 -11.09 -3.77 -9.06
CA ALA A 146 -9.87 -3.40 -9.76
C ALA A 146 -10.15 -2.92 -11.19
N SER A 147 -11.09 -3.59 -11.88
CA SER A 147 -11.54 -3.20 -13.21
C SER A 147 -12.31 -1.87 -13.20
N ASP A 148 -13.28 -1.73 -12.29
CA ASP A 148 -14.16 -0.56 -12.23
C ASP A 148 -13.42 0.74 -11.85
N LEU A 149 -12.49 0.64 -10.90
CA LEU A 149 -11.71 1.78 -10.41
C LEU A 149 -10.39 1.96 -11.17
N HIS A 150 -10.06 1.06 -12.08
CA HIS A 150 -8.75 1.05 -12.77
C HIS A 150 -7.58 1.12 -11.78
N LEU A 151 -7.67 0.30 -10.72
CA LEU A 151 -6.63 0.15 -9.70
C LEU A 151 -5.96 -1.22 -9.81
N PRO A 152 -4.66 -1.32 -9.50
CA PRO A 152 -3.98 -2.61 -9.47
C PRO A 152 -4.59 -3.55 -8.43
N LEU A 153 -4.82 -4.81 -8.79
CA LEU A 153 -5.39 -5.82 -7.88
C LEU A 153 -4.63 -5.95 -6.53
N PRO A 154 -3.29 -5.84 -6.47
CA PRO A 154 -2.55 -5.82 -5.21
C PRO A 154 -2.96 -4.68 -4.26
N VAL A 155 -3.43 -3.54 -4.77
CA VAL A 155 -3.93 -2.42 -3.95
C VAL A 155 -5.25 -2.79 -3.29
N ILE A 156 -6.18 -3.39 -4.06
CA ILE A 156 -7.47 -3.87 -3.55
C ILE A 156 -7.23 -4.93 -2.47
N LYS A 157 -6.36 -5.90 -2.76
CA LYS A 157 -5.95 -6.93 -1.80
C LYS A 157 -5.38 -6.33 -0.52
N ALA A 158 -4.48 -5.36 -0.64
CA ALA A 158 -3.87 -4.70 0.50
C ALA A 158 -4.93 -4.00 1.38
N LEU A 159 -5.88 -3.31 0.77
CA LEU A 159 -6.96 -2.67 1.50
C LEU A 159 -7.86 -3.69 2.21
N PHE A 160 -8.25 -4.78 1.55
CA PHE A 160 -9.02 -5.86 2.18
C PHE A 160 -8.30 -6.45 3.40
N GLN A 161 -6.98 -6.65 3.31
CA GLN A 161 -6.17 -7.12 4.44
C GLN A 161 -6.15 -6.11 5.60
N LEU A 162 -6.12 -4.81 5.30
CA LEU A 162 -6.18 -3.77 6.33
C LEU A 162 -7.55 -3.73 7.03
N TYR A 163 -8.63 -3.91 6.27
CA TYR A 163 -9.98 -3.96 6.85
C TYR A 163 -10.21 -5.25 7.66
N GLU A 164 -9.70 -6.41 7.18
CA GLU A 164 -9.71 -7.66 7.97
C GLU A 164 -8.97 -7.49 9.29
N ALA A 165 -7.78 -6.89 9.27
CA ALA A 165 -6.97 -6.66 10.46
C ALA A 165 -7.69 -5.79 11.52
N ARG A 166 -8.73 -5.05 11.12
CA ARG A 166 -9.59 -4.23 11.99
C ARG A 166 -10.86 -4.94 12.42
N GLY A 167 -11.09 -6.16 11.95
CA GLY A 167 -12.31 -6.90 12.25
C GLY A 167 -13.54 -6.45 11.45
N LEU A 168 -13.37 -5.59 10.42
CA LEU A 168 -14.47 -5.06 9.62
C LEU A 168 -14.96 -6.04 8.54
N GLY A 169 -14.32 -7.19 8.42
CA GLY A 169 -14.71 -8.26 7.49
C GLY A 169 -13.72 -9.40 7.46
N ASN A 170 -13.89 -10.28 6.49
CA ASN A 170 -12.98 -11.40 6.25
C ASN A 170 -12.46 -11.36 4.82
N PHE A 171 -11.15 -11.31 4.69
CA PHE A 171 -10.48 -11.50 3.41
C PHE A 171 -10.42 -12.99 3.09
N SER A 172 -10.80 -13.36 1.87
CA SER A 172 -10.70 -14.75 1.41
C SER A 172 -9.24 -15.16 1.28
N LYS A 173 -8.91 -16.33 1.86
CA LYS A 173 -7.58 -16.92 1.78
C LYS A 173 -7.50 -18.01 0.70
N GLU A 174 -8.53 -18.13 -0.13
CA GLU A 174 -8.51 -19.06 -1.25
C GLU A 174 -7.47 -18.65 -2.28
N THR A 175 -6.75 -19.65 -2.79
CA THR A 175 -5.66 -19.42 -3.74
C THR A 175 -6.19 -18.82 -5.03
N GLY A 176 -5.76 -17.61 -5.34
CA GLY A 176 -6.05 -16.92 -6.60
C GLY A 176 -7.27 -15.99 -6.60
N ALA A 177 -8.12 -16.02 -5.58
CA ALA A 177 -9.26 -15.13 -5.49
C ALA A 177 -9.00 -13.98 -4.49
N VAL A 178 -9.34 -12.75 -4.87
CA VAL A 178 -9.29 -11.57 -4.01
C VAL A 178 -10.72 -11.18 -3.64
N ASN A 179 -11.28 -11.86 -2.66
CA ASN A 179 -12.66 -11.64 -2.21
C ASN A 179 -12.67 -11.14 -0.75
N TYR A 180 -13.66 -10.35 -0.41
CA TYR A 180 -13.85 -9.80 0.93
C TYR A 180 -15.32 -9.88 1.33
N LEU A 181 -15.57 -10.44 2.51
CA LEU A 181 -16.90 -10.49 3.12
C LEU A 181 -17.02 -9.40 4.17
N CYS A 182 -17.91 -8.45 3.95
CA CYS A 182 -18.15 -7.34 4.86
C CYS A 182 -18.82 -7.80 6.16
N ARG A 183 -18.37 -7.23 7.29
CA ARG A 183 -18.98 -7.36 8.61
C ARG A 183 -19.40 -5.98 9.11
N ALA A 184 -20.39 -5.99 9.98
CA ALA A 184 -20.79 -4.78 10.70
C ALA A 184 -19.78 -4.44 11.80
#